data_137cbefce6360e62375db8ea659d5643
#
_entry.id   137cbefce6360e62375db8ea659d5643
#
_cell.length_a   1.000
_cell.length_b   1.000
_cell.length_c   1.000
_cell.angle_alpha   90.00
_cell.angle_beta   90.00
_cell.angle_gamma   90.00
#
_symmetry.space_group_name_H-M   'P 1'
#
loop_
_entity.id
_entity.type
_entity.pdbx_description
1 polymer ?
#
loop_
_entity_poly.entity_id
_entity_poly.type
_entity_poly.pdbx_seq_one_letter_code
_entity_poly.pdbx_strand_id
1 'polypeptide(L)'
;MVKVYDNIIPSLTCKRLLDLFEKNTEHHEYIDCNSCPCFTQLNLNQLSQNIVQSLIPYLAEVYIKYKKDVKSKYIPPLKELEEFRIKRYYNNGNEKFDEHVDVNDIDSSIRAVAFLFYLNDNDGNTLFPLHNLNIQPVSGRVIVFPPTWEYPHIGLPPKIDSKYIM
;
A
#
# COMPACT_ATOMS: atom_id res chain seq x y z
N MET A 1 -11.92 8.35 -7.32
CA MET A 1 -11.87 7.28 -8.36
C MET A 1 -10.67 6.40 -8.07
N VAL A 2 -10.88 5.07 -8.01
CA VAL A 2 -9.79 4.08 -7.87
C VAL A 2 -9.17 3.84 -9.24
N LYS A 3 -7.85 3.80 -9.31
CA LYS A 3 -7.07 3.46 -10.51
C LYS A 3 -6.02 2.40 -10.16
N VAL A 4 -5.76 1.52 -11.13
CA VAL A 4 -4.78 0.44 -11.01
C VAL A 4 -3.75 0.60 -12.13
N TYR A 5 -2.48 0.52 -11.78
CA TYR A 5 -1.37 0.63 -12.72
C TYR A 5 -0.41 -0.54 -12.52
N ASP A 6 -0.08 -1.22 -13.60
CA ASP A 6 0.84 -2.35 -13.59
C ASP A 6 2.26 -1.91 -13.94
N ASN A 7 3.24 -2.69 -13.50
CA ASN A 7 4.67 -2.52 -13.82
C ASN A 7 5.23 -1.14 -13.40
N ILE A 8 4.75 -0.57 -12.30
CA ILE A 8 5.27 0.70 -11.77
C ILE A 8 6.60 0.47 -11.07
N ILE A 9 6.66 -0.52 -10.16
CA ILE A 9 7.93 -0.93 -9.55
C ILE A 9 8.45 -2.15 -10.31
N PRO A 10 9.69 -2.12 -10.83
CA PRO A 10 10.30 -3.29 -11.47
C PRO A 10 10.35 -4.50 -10.53
N SER A 11 10.09 -5.70 -11.05
CA SER A 11 10.07 -6.94 -10.26
C SER A 11 11.37 -7.17 -9.48
N LEU A 12 12.53 -6.77 -10.02
CA LEU A 12 13.80 -6.84 -9.30
C LEU A 12 13.82 -5.92 -8.08
N THR A 13 13.23 -4.73 -8.18
CA THR A 13 13.12 -3.79 -7.06
C THR A 13 12.16 -4.33 -6.00
N CYS A 14 11.00 -4.89 -6.41
CA CYS A 14 10.09 -5.57 -5.49
C CYS A 14 10.82 -6.68 -4.72
N LYS A 15 11.56 -7.55 -5.42
CA LYS A 15 12.34 -8.61 -4.78
C LYS A 15 13.36 -8.07 -3.77
N ARG A 16 14.07 -7.00 -4.11
CA ARG A 16 15.02 -6.37 -3.18
C ARG A 16 14.33 -5.81 -1.93
N LEU A 17 13.13 -5.26 -2.06
CA LEU A 17 12.34 -4.78 -0.92
C LEU A 17 11.87 -5.94 -0.03
N LEU A 18 11.48 -7.07 -0.62
CA LEU A 18 11.17 -8.29 0.13
C LEU A 18 12.39 -8.83 0.88
N ASP A 19 13.52 -8.95 0.18
CA ASP A 19 14.78 -9.39 0.80
C ASP A 19 15.22 -8.45 1.94
N LEU A 20 15.00 -7.14 1.77
CA LEU A 20 15.26 -6.15 2.79
C LEU A 20 14.36 -6.36 4.02
N PHE A 21 13.07 -6.56 3.81
CA PHE A 21 12.12 -6.84 4.88
C PHE A 21 12.56 -8.08 5.66
N GLU A 22 12.79 -9.21 4.99
CA GLU A 22 13.11 -10.48 5.65
C GLU A 22 14.48 -10.47 6.38
N LYS A 23 15.42 -9.61 5.98
CA LYS A 23 16.75 -9.50 6.60
C LYS A 23 16.81 -8.58 7.82
N ASN A 24 15.82 -7.70 8.01
CA ASN A 24 15.83 -6.68 9.09
C ASN A 24 14.74 -6.95 10.14
N THR A 25 14.66 -8.19 10.59
CA THR A 25 13.63 -8.64 11.54
C THR A 25 13.66 -7.93 12.88
N GLU A 26 14.82 -7.41 13.29
CA GLU A 26 15.01 -6.63 14.51
C GLU A 26 14.33 -5.25 14.46
N HIS A 27 13.97 -4.78 13.26
CA HIS A 27 13.23 -3.53 13.05
C HIS A 27 11.74 -3.78 12.73
N HIS A 28 11.29 -5.02 12.82
CA HIS A 28 9.88 -5.33 12.61
C HIS A 28 9.02 -4.86 13.78
N GLU A 29 7.89 -4.29 13.44
CA GLU A 29 6.82 -3.97 14.37
C GLU A 29 5.61 -4.84 14.04
N TYR A 30 5.12 -5.57 15.04
CA TYR A 30 3.89 -6.36 14.90
C TYR A 30 2.69 -5.55 15.38
N ILE A 31 1.72 -5.38 14.50
CA ILE A 31 0.44 -4.75 14.81
C ILE A 31 -0.56 -5.83 15.18
N ASP A 32 -0.97 -5.84 16.45
CA ASP A 32 -1.77 -6.92 17.05
C ASP A 32 -3.22 -6.93 16.60
N CYS A 33 -3.74 -8.12 16.46
CA CYS A 33 -5.07 -8.45 15.95
C CYS A 33 -6.20 -8.36 16.97
N ASN A 34 -6.00 -7.85 18.16
CA ASN A 34 -7.09 -7.66 19.13
C ASN A 34 -8.17 -6.68 18.62
N SER A 35 -7.79 -5.91 17.61
CA SER A 35 -8.68 -5.13 16.76
C SER A 35 -7.99 -5.01 15.40
N CYS A 36 -8.56 -5.64 14.35
CA CYS A 36 -8.04 -5.44 12.99
C CYS A 36 -7.66 -3.97 12.72
N PRO A 37 -6.46 -3.63 12.19
CA PRO A 37 -5.62 -4.47 11.32
C PRO A 37 -4.62 -5.37 12.04
N CYS A 38 -4.16 -6.42 11.36
CA CYS A 38 -3.19 -7.37 11.85
C CYS A 38 -2.15 -7.69 10.79
N PHE A 39 -0.90 -7.31 11.04
CA PHE A 39 0.23 -7.49 10.13
C PHE A 39 1.57 -7.21 10.82
N THR A 40 2.67 -7.59 10.19
CA THR A 40 4.02 -7.14 10.56
C THR A 40 4.47 -6.03 9.62
N GLN A 41 5.07 -4.96 10.14
CA GLN A 41 5.57 -3.86 9.30
C GLN A 41 7.05 -3.56 9.53
N LEU A 42 7.66 -2.96 8.49
CA LEU A 42 9.01 -2.40 8.51
C LEU A 42 8.96 -0.95 8.00
N ASN A 43 9.41 -0.01 8.80
CA ASN A 43 9.46 1.41 8.44
C ASN A 43 10.77 1.71 7.67
N LEU A 44 10.66 1.96 6.37
CA LEU A 44 11.81 2.25 5.51
C LEU A 44 12.47 3.60 5.82
N ASN A 45 11.70 4.58 6.31
CA ASN A 45 12.23 5.90 6.64
C ASN A 45 13.17 5.86 7.86
N GLN A 46 12.90 4.95 8.80
CA GLN A 46 13.78 4.70 9.93
C GLN A 46 14.99 3.85 9.55
N LEU A 47 14.82 2.95 8.57
CA LEU A 47 15.88 2.03 8.16
C LEU A 47 16.92 2.72 7.25
N SER A 48 16.49 3.44 6.19
CA SER A 48 17.40 4.06 5.22
C SER A 48 16.73 5.10 4.34
N GLN A 49 17.18 6.35 4.47
CA GLN A 49 16.73 7.44 3.60
C GLN A 49 17.10 7.22 2.11
N ASN A 50 18.19 6.53 1.83
CA ASN A 50 18.59 6.23 0.44
C ASN A 50 17.57 5.30 -0.24
N ILE A 51 17.02 4.34 0.49
CA ILE A 51 15.96 3.46 -0.03
C ILE A 51 14.72 4.28 -0.33
N VAL A 52 14.27 5.11 0.61
CA VAL A 52 13.11 5.99 0.41
C VAL A 52 13.31 6.87 -0.83
N GLN A 53 14.46 7.53 -0.96
CA GLN A 53 14.76 8.38 -2.12
C GLN A 53 14.71 7.61 -3.45
N SER A 54 15.11 6.33 -3.47
CA SER A 54 15.03 5.49 -4.66
C SER A 54 13.61 5.11 -5.08
N LEU A 55 12.63 5.21 -4.16
CA LEU A 55 11.21 4.90 -4.42
C LEU A 55 10.40 6.12 -4.91
N ILE A 56 10.83 7.33 -4.58
CA ILE A 56 10.14 8.57 -4.96
C ILE A 56 9.87 8.68 -6.46
N PRO A 57 10.80 8.31 -7.38
CA PRO A 57 10.52 8.38 -8.82
C PRO A 57 9.32 7.54 -9.26
N TYR A 58 9.14 6.34 -8.70
CA TYR A 58 7.98 5.47 -9.00
C TYR A 58 6.67 6.09 -8.54
N LEU A 59 6.68 6.68 -7.34
CA LEU A 59 5.50 7.37 -6.81
C LEU A 59 5.17 8.61 -7.64
N ALA A 60 6.16 9.40 -8.03
CA ALA A 60 5.98 10.58 -8.88
C ALA A 60 5.41 10.20 -10.27
N GLU A 61 5.93 9.13 -10.88
CA GLU A 61 5.45 8.62 -12.17
C GLU A 61 3.97 8.25 -12.09
N VAL A 62 3.60 7.42 -11.11
CA VAL A 62 2.21 6.97 -10.99
C VAL A 62 1.27 8.11 -10.62
N TYR A 63 1.73 9.08 -9.83
CA TYR A 63 0.93 10.25 -9.50
C TYR A 63 0.61 11.11 -10.73
N ILE A 64 1.58 11.31 -11.63
CA ILE A 64 1.36 12.00 -12.91
C ILE A 64 0.33 11.26 -13.76
N LYS A 65 0.45 9.92 -13.87
CA LYS A 65 -0.53 9.07 -14.57
C LYS A 65 -1.93 9.21 -13.95
N TYR A 66 -2.03 9.14 -12.64
CA TYR A 66 -3.29 9.28 -11.91
C TYR A 66 -3.96 10.63 -12.18
N LYS A 67 -3.24 11.73 -12.08
CA LYS A 67 -3.77 13.08 -12.38
C LYS A 67 -4.30 13.19 -13.81
N LYS A 68 -3.60 12.62 -14.78
CA LYS A 68 -4.01 12.59 -16.18
C LYS A 68 -5.31 11.81 -16.38
N ASP A 69 -5.44 10.65 -15.71
CA ASP A 69 -6.58 9.75 -15.88
C ASP A 69 -7.84 10.23 -15.15
N VAL A 70 -7.67 10.85 -13.97
CA VAL A 70 -8.78 11.39 -13.19
C VAL A 70 -9.30 12.71 -13.76
N LYS A 71 -8.45 13.47 -14.46
CA LYS A 71 -8.78 14.76 -15.13
C LYS A 71 -9.38 15.79 -14.17
N SER A 72 -9.05 15.73 -12.88
CA SER A 72 -9.51 16.70 -11.90
C SER A 72 -8.42 17.76 -11.65
N LYS A 73 -8.78 19.01 -11.78
CA LYS A 73 -7.90 20.15 -11.42
C LYS A 73 -7.74 20.35 -9.91
N TYR A 74 -8.55 19.65 -9.12
CA TYR A 74 -8.56 19.79 -7.67
C TYR A 74 -7.70 18.76 -6.94
N ILE A 75 -7.06 17.82 -7.66
CA ILE A 75 -6.08 16.92 -7.04
C ILE A 75 -4.89 17.78 -6.57
N PRO A 76 -4.57 17.80 -5.26
CA PRO A 76 -3.54 18.68 -4.72
C PRO A 76 -2.15 18.30 -5.26
N PRO A 77 -1.19 19.23 -5.30
CA PRO A 77 0.18 18.87 -5.63
C PRO A 77 0.77 17.93 -4.59
N LEU A 78 1.64 17.02 -5.04
CA LEU A 78 2.40 16.15 -4.16
C LEU A 78 3.46 16.99 -3.43
N LYS A 79 3.20 17.34 -2.17
CA LYS A 79 4.08 18.18 -1.35
C LYS A 79 4.73 17.40 -0.23
N GLU A 80 3.96 16.57 0.43
CA GLU A 80 4.38 15.79 1.59
C GLU A 80 4.05 14.33 1.36
N LEU A 81 4.89 13.47 1.87
CA LEU A 81 4.72 12.01 1.85
C LEU A 81 4.74 11.49 3.26
N GLU A 82 3.84 10.59 3.56
CA GLU A 82 3.95 9.78 4.77
C GLU A 82 5.12 8.79 4.65
N GLU A 83 5.45 8.17 5.77
CA GLU A 83 6.52 7.19 5.82
C GLU A 83 6.20 5.96 4.94
N PHE A 84 7.20 5.51 4.23
CA PHE A 84 7.12 4.26 3.47
C PHE A 84 7.24 3.09 4.43
N ARG A 85 6.21 2.26 4.48
CA ARG A 85 6.18 1.06 5.33
C ARG A 85 5.86 -0.16 4.50
N ILE A 86 6.74 -1.16 4.55
CA ILE A 86 6.40 -2.49 4.02
C ILE A 86 5.59 -3.21 5.08
N LYS A 87 4.44 -3.75 4.68
CA LYS A 87 3.56 -4.55 5.53
C LYS A 87 3.49 -5.96 4.97
N ARG A 88 3.72 -6.95 5.84
CA ARG A 88 3.55 -8.36 5.52
C ARG A 88 2.31 -8.90 6.24
N TYR A 89 1.50 -9.61 5.49
CA TYR A 89 0.38 -10.41 6.00
C TYR A 89 0.71 -11.89 5.80
N TYR A 90 0.80 -12.64 6.87
CA TYR A 90 0.99 -14.09 6.81
C TYR A 90 -0.26 -14.81 6.30
N ASN A 91 -0.04 -15.96 5.64
CA ASN A 91 -1.11 -16.86 5.20
C ASN A 91 -1.64 -17.77 6.33
N ASN A 92 -1.80 -17.22 7.51
CA ASN A 92 -2.33 -17.89 8.70
C ASN A 92 -3.85 -17.75 8.89
N GLY A 93 -4.52 -17.06 7.96
CA GLY A 93 -5.95 -16.79 7.98
C GLY A 93 -6.39 -15.66 8.91
N ASN A 94 -5.51 -15.15 9.76
CA ASN A 94 -5.81 -14.13 10.76
C ASN A 94 -5.32 -12.74 10.34
N GLU A 95 -4.18 -12.67 9.65
CA GLU A 95 -3.60 -11.39 9.24
C GLU A 95 -4.33 -10.82 8.03
N LYS A 96 -5.02 -9.71 8.26
CA LYS A 96 -5.89 -9.02 7.30
C LYS A 96 -6.05 -7.56 7.70
N PHE A 97 -6.74 -6.81 6.88
CA PHE A 97 -7.23 -5.48 7.23
C PHE A 97 -8.72 -5.41 6.91
N ASP A 98 -9.56 -5.38 7.94
CA ASP A 98 -11.01 -5.31 7.78
C ASP A 98 -11.43 -4.01 7.09
N GLU A 99 -12.71 -3.86 6.78
CA GLU A 99 -13.22 -2.67 6.09
C GLU A 99 -12.89 -1.40 6.86
N HIS A 100 -12.22 -0.49 6.19
CA HIS A 100 -11.78 0.80 6.74
C HIS A 100 -11.65 1.86 5.65
N VAL A 101 -11.47 3.09 6.11
CA VAL A 101 -10.98 4.22 5.30
C VAL A 101 -9.71 4.75 5.93
N ASP A 102 -8.79 5.29 5.14
CA ASP A 102 -7.52 5.80 5.66
C ASP A 102 -7.63 7.18 6.32
N VAL A 103 -8.73 7.90 6.05
CA VAL A 103 -9.06 9.19 6.66
C VAL A 103 -10.29 9.00 7.56
N ASN A 104 -10.06 8.89 8.86
CA ASN A 104 -11.11 8.65 9.85
C ASN A 104 -11.04 9.60 11.07
N ASP A 105 -10.03 10.47 11.14
CA ASP A 105 -9.81 11.44 12.20
C ASP A 105 -9.15 12.74 11.68
N ILE A 106 -8.89 13.68 12.60
CA ILE A 106 -8.30 14.97 12.25
C ILE A 106 -6.84 14.80 11.77
N ASP A 107 -6.07 13.92 12.39
CA ASP A 107 -4.65 13.73 12.08
C ASP A 107 -4.47 13.12 10.69
N SER A 108 -5.36 12.20 10.30
CA SER A 108 -5.37 11.59 8.96
C SER A 108 -5.98 12.47 7.88
N SER A 109 -6.69 13.57 8.26
CA SER A 109 -7.44 14.42 7.32
C SER A 109 -6.60 15.14 6.26
N ILE A 110 -5.29 15.23 6.47
CA ILE A 110 -4.34 15.79 5.50
C ILE A 110 -4.04 14.86 4.32
N ARG A 111 -4.42 13.58 4.42
CA ARG A 111 -4.23 12.59 3.35
C ARG A 111 -5.15 12.90 2.17
N ALA A 112 -4.55 13.15 1.03
CA ALA A 112 -5.30 13.50 -0.18
C ALA A 112 -5.39 12.36 -1.19
N VAL A 113 -4.36 11.52 -1.26
CA VAL A 113 -4.24 10.39 -2.19
C VAL A 113 -3.50 9.25 -1.49
N ALA A 114 -4.06 8.06 -1.53
CA ALA A 114 -3.41 6.84 -1.07
C ALA A 114 -2.76 6.09 -2.24
N PHE A 115 -1.60 5.52 -1.97
CA PHE A 115 -0.84 4.66 -2.88
C PHE A 115 -0.60 3.33 -2.18
N LEU A 116 -1.10 2.25 -2.75
CA LEU A 116 -0.88 0.91 -2.26
C LEU A 116 -0.12 0.11 -3.31
N PHE A 117 1.15 -0.14 -3.06
CA PHE A 117 2.02 -0.92 -3.93
C PHE A 117 2.03 -2.39 -3.51
N TYR A 118 1.85 -3.30 -4.46
CA TYR A 118 2.02 -4.73 -4.24
C TYR A 118 3.45 -5.15 -4.60
N LEU A 119 4.12 -5.84 -3.68
CA LEU A 119 5.52 -6.25 -3.86
C LEU A 119 5.65 -7.69 -4.35
N ASN A 120 4.59 -8.49 -4.25
CA ASN A 120 4.54 -9.86 -4.80
C ASN A 120 3.16 -10.19 -5.37
N ASP A 121 3.13 -11.22 -6.20
CA ASP A 121 1.87 -11.84 -6.63
C ASP A 121 1.25 -12.57 -5.44
N ASN A 122 -0.06 -12.45 -5.27
CA ASN A 122 -0.77 -13.03 -4.14
C ASN A 122 -2.26 -13.20 -4.41
N ASP A 123 -2.94 -13.96 -3.55
CA ASP A 123 -4.39 -14.21 -3.56
C ASP A 123 -5.17 -13.41 -2.51
N GLY A 124 -4.50 -12.65 -1.65
CA GLY A 124 -5.10 -11.75 -0.67
C GLY A 124 -5.53 -10.43 -1.28
N ASN A 125 -6.62 -10.42 -2.03
CA ASN A 125 -7.09 -9.27 -2.81
C ASN A 125 -7.43 -8.05 -1.95
N THR A 126 -7.40 -6.87 -2.58
CA THR A 126 -7.97 -5.65 -2.02
C THR A 126 -9.34 -5.39 -2.63
N LEU A 127 -10.35 -5.29 -1.76
CA LEU A 127 -11.74 -5.02 -2.17
C LEU A 127 -12.09 -3.55 -1.93
N PHE A 128 -12.86 -2.98 -2.86
CA PHE A 128 -13.55 -1.69 -2.67
C PHE A 128 -15.06 -1.94 -2.83
N PRO A 129 -15.78 -2.27 -1.74
CA PRO A 129 -17.18 -2.73 -1.81
C PRO A 129 -18.10 -1.75 -2.51
N LEU A 130 -18.01 -0.44 -2.20
CA LEU A 130 -18.86 0.59 -2.81
C LEU A 130 -18.62 0.79 -4.30
N HIS A 131 -17.49 0.33 -4.81
CA HIS A 131 -17.11 0.46 -6.22
C HIS A 131 -17.17 -0.86 -7.00
N ASN A 132 -17.54 -1.95 -6.32
CA ASN A 132 -17.57 -3.31 -6.89
C ASN A 132 -16.23 -3.70 -7.54
N LEU A 133 -15.12 -3.34 -6.88
CA LEU A 133 -13.76 -3.66 -7.34
C LEU A 133 -13.16 -4.75 -6.46
N ASN A 134 -12.53 -5.71 -7.12
CA ASN A 134 -11.77 -6.80 -6.51
C ASN A 134 -10.40 -6.86 -7.20
N ILE A 135 -9.36 -6.37 -6.53
CA ILE A 135 -8.05 -6.14 -7.12
C ILE A 135 -7.06 -7.16 -6.56
N GLN A 136 -6.55 -8.01 -7.45
CA GLN A 136 -5.55 -9.00 -7.11
C GLN A 136 -4.17 -8.35 -6.97
N PRO A 137 -3.39 -8.70 -5.93
CA PRO A 137 -1.98 -8.35 -5.84
C PRO A 137 -1.17 -8.94 -6.99
N VAL A 138 -0.43 -8.06 -7.68
CA VAL A 138 0.55 -8.42 -8.71
C VAL A 138 1.81 -7.62 -8.45
N SER A 139 2.98 -8.27 -8.49
CA SER A 139 4.26 -7.62 -8.24
C SER A 139 4.46 -6.38 -9.12
N GLY A 140 4.76 -5.24 -8.49
CA GLY A 140 4.96 -3.95 -9.16
C GLY A 140 3.66 -3.21 -9.52
N ARG A 141 2.48 -3.77 -9.22
CA ARG A 141 1.18 -3.09 -9.34
C ARG A 141 0.99 -2.07 -8.24
N VAL A 142 0.32 -0.95 -8.55
CA VAL A 142 -0.11 0.04 -7.57
C VAL A 142 -1.60 0.34 -7.73
N ILE A 143 -2.29 0.49 -6.61
CA ILE A 143 -3.63 1.09 -6.55
C ILE A 143 -3.46 2.52 -6.07
N VAL A 144 -4.16 3.45 -6.73
CA VAL A 144 -4.20 4.87 -6.35
C VAL A 144 -5.65 5.30 -6.18
N PHE A 145 -5.98 5.89 -5.03
CA PHE A 145 -7.36 6.27 -4.71
C PHE A 145 -7.41 7.41 -3.69
N PRO A 146 -8.54 8.15 -3.61
CA PRO A 146 -8.78 9.06 -2.49
C PRO A 146 -9.02 8.25 -1.20
N PRO A 147 -8.38 8.59 -0.08
CA PRO A 147 -8.41 7.78 1.14
C PRO A 147 -9.65 8.05 2.03
N THR A 148 -10.67 8.70 1.50
CA THR A 148 -11.84 9.22 2.22
C THR A 148 -12.98 8.18 2.34
N TRP A 149 -14.02 8.53 3.09
CA TRP A 149 -15.22 7.72 3.37
C TRP A 149 -15.94 7.16 2.12
N GLU A 150 -15.71 7.75 0.96
CA GLU A 150 -16.25 7.26 -0.32
C GLU A 150 -15.52 6.01 -0.84
N TYR A 151 -14.35 5.68 -0.28
CA TYR A 151 -13.48 4.60 -0.72
C TYR A 151 -13.14 3.61 0.40
N PRO A 152 -14.15 3.07 1.13
CA PRO A 152 -13.88 2.01 2.08
C PRO A 152 -13.30 0.80 1.35
N HIS A 153 -12.32 0.18 1.98
CA HIS A 153 -11.63 -0.96 1.38
C HIS A 153 -11.23 -2.01 2.41
N ILE A 154 -10.97 -3.22 1.91
CA ILE A 154 -10.66 -4.41 2.69
C ILE A 154 -9.41 -5.05 2.15
N GLY A 155 -8.45 -5.35 3.00
CA GLY A 155 -7.32 -6.21 2.68
C GLY A 155 -7.60 -7.65 3.08
N LEU A 156 -7.99 -8.50 2.11
CA LEU A 156 -8.25 -9.91 2.39
C LEU A 156 -6.99 -10.63 2.86
N PRO A 157 -7.13 -11.63 3.78
CA PRO A 157 -6.03 -12.45 4.20
C PRO A 157 -5.51 -13.28 3.01
N PRO A 158 -4.18 -13.43 2.88
CA PRO A 158 -3.59 -14.35 1.92
C PRO A 158 -3.82 -15.80 2.36
N LYS A 159 -3.89 -16.74 1.41
CA LYS A 159 -4.11 -18.17 1.67
C LYS A 159 -2.94 -19.03 1.22
N ILE A 160 -2.28 -18.69 0.11
CA ILE A 160 -1.23 -19.50 -0.51
C ILE A 160 0.12 -19.15 0.08
N ASP A 161 0.46 -17.85 0.13
CA ASP A 161 1.75 -17.35 0.58
C ASP A 161 1.59 -15.99 1.25
N SER A 162 2.60 -15.49 1.94
CA SER A 162 2.57 -14.18 2.56
C SER A 162 2.38 -13.06 1.53
N LYS A 163 1.52 -12.10 1.85
CA LYS A 163 1.31 -10.90 1.03
C LYS A 163 2.16 -9.75 1.54
N TYR A 164 2.82 -9.05 0.62
CA TYR A 164 3.61 -7.86 0.94
C TYR A 164 3.09 -6.65 0.17
N ILE A 165 2.83 -5.59 0.91
CA ILE A 165 2.43 -4.29 0.36
C ILE A 165 3.32 -3.17 0.92
N MET A 166 3.32 -2.02 0.24
CA MET A 166 3.96 -0.80 0.70
C MET A 166 3.04 0.40 0.42
#